data_da3a8272d4081fe79f1c70b53a65dfb6
#
_entry.id   da3a8272d4081fe79f1c70b53a65dfb6
#
_cell.length_a   1.000
_cell.length_b   1.000
_cell.length_c   1.000
_cell.angle_alpha   90.00
_cell.angle_beta   90.00
_cell.angle_gamma   90.00
#
_symmetry.space_group_name_H-M   'P 1'
#
loop_
_entity.id
_entity.type
_entity.pdbx_description
1 polymer ?
#
loop_
_entity_poly.entity_id
_entity_poly.type
_entity_poly.pdbx_seq_one_letter_code
_entity_poly.pdbx_strand_id
1 'polypeptide(L)'
;MAILVTRPHPDNESTAANLRARGHEVLLAPVLKFEPVAFHDQSETDYAAVVVTSANAVRAIAPQLPKLDLLKLPLFAVGAHTAEAARAAGFAEVIIAEGDAAALRDKVKGARKKVLKNNGALLYLAGADLSRDLAGELGAEGFDVVTQITYRMAPLKHLPREVCDGFAANGIQAVLHYSRRSARAFLDAARDEGVEISALAIPQCCLSETVATVLREAGAAQVAVAASPDEIALIGTLERALRTRLA
;
A
#
# COMPACT_ATOMS: atom_id res chain seq x y z
N MET A 1 -8.16 -4.33 -25.85
CA MET A 1 -8.70 -3.39 -24.85
C MET A 1 -8.10 -3.70 -23.48
N ALA A 2 -7.44 -2.73 -22.85
CA ALA A 2 -6.58 -2.92 -21.72
C ALA A 2 -7.28 -2.71 -20.33
N ILE A 3 -6.73 -3.33 -19.31
CA ILE A 3 -7.03 -3.05 -17.89
C ILE A 3 -6.01 -2.05 -17.38
N LEU A 4 -6.48 -0.97 -16.75
CA LEU A 4 -5.64 0.05 -16.15
C LEU A 4 -5.33 -0.28 -14.69
N VAL A 5 -4.05 -0.34 -14.34
CA VAL A 5 -3.57 -0.59 -12.98
C VAL A 5 -2.98 0.69 -12.40
N THR A 6 -3.61 1.26 -11.35
CA THR A 6 -3.19 2.52 -10.72
C THR A 6 -2.21 2.34 -9.57
N ARG A 7 -1.87 1.09 -9.24
CA ARG A 7 -1.00 0.73 -8.12
C ARG A 7 0.42 1.26 -8.34
N PRO A 8 1.10 1.76 -7.29
CA PRO A 8 2.49 2.20 -7.38
C PRO A 8 3.46 1.07 -7.69
N HIS A 9 4.60 1.43 -8.29
CA HIS A 9 5.75 0.54 -8.40
C HIS A 9 6.34 0.21 -7.00
N PRO A 10 6.86 -1.03 -6.78
CA PRO A 10 6.99 -2.14 -7.73
C PRO A 10 5.75 -3.06 -7.77
N ASP A 11 4.79 -2.88 -6.90
CA ASP A 11 3.66 -3.80 -6.74
C ASP A 11 2.74 -3.87 -7.97
N ASN A 12 2.73 -2.82 -8.82
CA ASN A 12 2.00 -2.81 -10.09
C ASN A 12 2.50 -3.87 -11.08
N GLU A 13 3.78 -4.22 -11.05
CA GLU A 13 4.38 -5.22 -11.97
C GLU A 13 3.86 -6.63 -11.68
N SER A 14 3.75 -7.01 -10.41
CA SER A 14 3.19 -8.31 -10.03
C SER A 14 1.71 -8.41 -10.41
N THR A 15 0.95 -7.33 -10.20
CA THR A 15 -0.45 -7.23 -10.62
C THR A 15 -0.57 -7.36 -12.15
N ALA A 16 0.28 -6.66 -12.90
CA ALA A 16 0.29 -6.73 -14.36
C ALA A 16 0.63 -8.14 -14.87
N ALA A 17 1.61 -8.81 -14.25
CA ALA A 17 1.96 -10.19 -14.58
C ALA A 17 0.78 -11.14 -14.37
N ASN A 18 0.07 -11.02 -13.23
CA ASN A 18 -1.12 -11.81 -12.93
C ASN A 18 -2.26 -11.60 -13.94
N LEU A 19 -2.50 -10.34 -14.34
CA LEU A 19 -3.53 -10.02 -15.33
C LEU A 19 -3.17 -10.52 -16.72
N ARG A 20 -1.91 -10.34 -17.13
CA ARG A 20 -1.42 -10.83 -18.44
C ARG A 20 -1.48 -12.36 -18.52
N ALA A 21 -1.15 -13.08 -17.44
CA ALA A 21 -1.27 -14.54 -17.37
C ALA A 21 -2.74 -15.02 -17.54
N ARG A 22 -3.72 -14.14 -17.28
CA ARG A 22 -5.16 -14.39 -17.49
C ARG A 22 -5.66 -13.90 -18.84
N GLY A 23 -4.76 -13.44 -19.74
CA GLY A 23 -5.08 -13.01 -21.10
C GLY A 23 -5.52 -11.54 -21.24
N HIS A 24 -5.35 -10.72 -20.20
CA HIS A 24 -5.67 -9.30 -20.28
C HIS A 24 -4.48 -8.49 -20.83
N GLU A 25 -4.75 -7.53 -21.68
CA GLU A 25 -3.83 -6.42 -21.94
C GLU A 25 -3.82 -5.50 -20.73
N VAL A 26 -2.66 -4.96 -20.36
CA VAL A 26 -2.50 -4.14 -19.16
C VAL A 26 -1.73 -2.87 -19.45
N LEU A 27 -2.32 -1.74 -19.06
CA LEU A 27 -1.65 -0.44 -18.98
C LEU A 27 -1.34 -0.13 -17.52
N LEU A 28 -0.13 0.38 -17.28
CA LEU A 28 0.30 0.82 -15.95
C LEU A 28 0.19 2.35 -15.83
N ALA A 29 -0.58 2.80 -14.86
CA ALA A 29 -0.69 4.21 -14.50
C ALA A 29 -0.39 4.38 -13.00
N PRO A 30 0.86 4.17 -12.55
CA PRO A 30 1.18 4.46 -11.16
C PRO A 30 0.88 5.93 -10.87
N VAL A 31 -0.09 6.20 -10.00
CA VAL A 31 -0.52 7.57 -9.66
C VAL A 31 0.13 8.11 -8.39
N LEU A 32 0.90 7.27 -7.72
CA LEU A 32 1.71 7.62 -6.56
C LEU A 32 3.14 7.17 -6.80
N LYS A 33 4.10 8.01 -6.47
CA LYS A 33 5.52 7.71 -6.48
C LYS A 33 6.01 7.47 -5.06
N PHE A 34 6.70 6.36 -4.86
CA PHE A 34 7.42 6.09 -3.63
C PHE A 34 8.67 6.97 -3.55
N GLU A 35 8.81 7.70 -2.45
CA GLU A 35 9.97 8.53 -2.15
C GLU A 35 10.50 8.16 -0.77
N PRO A 36 11.71 7.57 -0.68
CA PRO A 36 12.33 7.28 0.61
C PRO A 36 12.70 8.59 1.31
N VAL A 37 12.55 8.58 2.63
CA VAL A 37 13.03 9.63 3.53
C VAL A 37 14.20 9.05 4.29
N ALA A 38 15.29 9.83 4.40
CA ALA A 38 16.49 9.38 5.10
C ALA A 38 16.15 9.01 6.55
N PHE A 39 16.58 7.83 6.96
CA PHE A 39 16.52 7.41 8.35
C PHE A 39 17.63 8.10 9.13
N HIS A 40 17.27 8.78 10.20
CA HIS A 40 18.23 9.39 11.11
C HIS A 40 18.29 8.54 12.37
N ASP A 41 19.39 7.81 12.54
CA ASP A 41 19.63 7.05 13.74
C ASP A 41 19.79 8.00 14.93
N GLN A 42 18.93 7.85 15.92
CA GLN A 42 19.09 8.48 17.21
C GLN A 42 20.00 7.58 18.05
N SER A 43 21.30 7.66 17.82
CA SER A 43 22.34 6.76 18.34
C SER A 43 22.38 6.63 19.87
N GLU A 44 21.66 7.45 20.61
CA GLU A 44 21.52 7.40 22.06
C GLU A 44 20.29 6.60 22.53
N THR A 45 19.46 6.12 21.61
CA THR A 45 18.25 5.36 21.95
C THR A 45 18.47 3.87 21.75
N ASP A 46 18.35 3.11 22.81
CA ASP A 46 18.31 1.66 22.75
C ASP A 46 16.93 1.20 22.24
N TYR A 47 16.89 0.52 21.12
CA TYR A 47 15.66 -0.06 20.58
C TYR A 47 15.49 -1.51 21.03
N ALA A 48 14.30 -1.86 21.48
CA ALA A 48 13.94 -3.23 21.88
C ALA A 48 13.32 -4.04 20.74
N ALA A 49 12.64 -3.38 19.81
CA ALA A 49 12.01 -4.00 18.64
C ALA A 49 11.73 -2.97 17.54
N VAL A 50 11.54 -3.47 16.32
CA VAL A 50 11.09 -2.68 15.17
C VAL A 50 9.63 -2.99 14.89
N VAL A 51 8.84 -1.97 14.54
CA VAL A 51 7.42 -2.08 14.18
C VAL A 51 7.21 -1.52 12.79
N VAL A 52 6.54 -2.26 11.91
CA VAL A 52 6.23 -1.83 10.53
C VAL A 52 4.81 -2.22 10.13
N THR A 53 4.11 -1.29 9.48
CA THR A 53 2.76 -1.53 8.96
C THR A 53 2.73 -1.64 7.43
N SER A 54 3.88 -1.46 6.76
CA SER A 54 3.98 -1.50 5.30
C SER A 54 5.36 -1.98 4.85
N ALA A 55 5.40 -2.80 3.81
CA ALA A 55 6.62 -3.20 3.13
C ALA A 55 7.45 -2.00 2.62
N ASN A 56 6.79 -0.89 2.31
CA ASN A 56 7.47 0.33 1.89
C ASN A 56 8.39 0.92 2.97
N ALA A 57 8.04 0.78 4.25
CA ALA A 57 8.91 1.23 5.34
C ALA A 57 10.23 0.44 5.35
N VAL A 58 10.14 -0.89 5.16
CA VAL A 58 11.32 -1.76 5.05
C VAL A 58 12.15 -1.42 3.80
N ARG A 59 11.50 -1.28 2.64
CA ARG A 59 12.17 -0.91 1.38
C ARG A 59 12.92 0.41 1.50
N ALA A 60 12.35 1.38 2.21
CA ALA A 60 12.96 2.70 2.39
C ALA A 60 14.28 2.66 3.15
N ILE A 61 14.36 1.83 4.20
CA ILE A 61 15.55 1.74 5.04
C ILE A 61 16.54 0.65 4.58
N ALA A 62 16.13 -0.25 3.69
CA ALA A 62 16.94 -1.40 3.26
C ALA A 62 18.37 -1.02 2.85
N PRO A 63 18.64 0.07 2.11
CA PRO A 63 20.00 0.48 1.76
C PRO A 63 20.87 0.90 2.96
N GLN A 64 20.24 1.25 4.09
CA GLN A 64 20.92 1.74 5.28
C GLN A 64 21.11 0.63 6.34
N LEU A 65 20.29 -0.43 6.31
CA LEU A 65 20.31 -1.53 7.29
C LEU A 65 21.69 -2.14 7.57
N PRO A 66 22.61 -2.32 6.58
CA PRO A 66 23.94 -2.86 6.86
C PRO A 66 24.78 -2.01 7.82
N LYS A 67 24.43 -0.76 8.03
CA LYS A 67 25.10 0.19 8.93
C LYS A 67 24.37 0.37 10.26
N LEU A 68 23.25 -0.33 10.46
CA LEU A 68 22.37 -0.19 11.61
C LEU A 68 22.28 -1.53 12.34
N ASP A 69 22.29 -1.52 13.66
CA ASP A 69 22.13 -2.73 14.48
C ASP A 69 20.67 -3.21 14.59
N LEU A 70 19.79 -2.78 13.68
CA LEU A 70 18.36 -3.08 13.68
C LEU A 70 18.04 -4.54 13.30
N LEU A 71 18.86 -5.18 12.47
CA LEU A 71 18.61 -6.54 11.95
C LEU A 71 18.58 -7.62 13.04
N LYS A 72 19.18 -7.34 14.19
CA LYS A 72 19.21 -8.26 15.36
C LYS A 72 17.94 -8.16 16.21
N LEU A 73 17.17 -7.10 16.04
CA LEU A 73 15.96 -6.84 16.80
C LEU A 73 14.78 -7.64 16.24
N PRO A 74 13.85 -8.09 17.09
CA PRO A 74 12.58 -8.62 16.62
C PRO A 74 11.81 -7.54 15.86
N LEU A 75 11.26 -7.91 14.69
CA LEU A 75 10.44 -7.02 13.89
C LEU A 75 8.99 -7.50 13.89
N PHE A 76 8.07 -6.61 14.23
CA PHE A 76 6.62 -6.83 14.18
C PHE A 76 6.06 -6.22 12.88
N ALA A 77 5.42 -7.05 12.05
CA ALA A 77 4.91 -6.66 10.75
C ALA A 77 3.41 -6.90 10.61
N VAL A 78 2.69 -5.99 9.94
CA VAL A 78 1.32 -6.24 9.48
C VAL A 78 1.34 -7.04 8.19
N GLY A 79 0.72 -8.22 8.22
CA GLY A 79 0.49 -9.07 7.06
C GLY A 79 1.74 -9.77 6.49
N ALA A 80 1.50 -10.79 5.68
CA ALA A 80 2.55 -11.64 5.11
C ALA A 80 3.48 -10.85 4.17
N HIS A 81 2.93 -9.98 3.32
CA HIS A 81 3.71 -9.20 2.35
C HIS A 81 4.76 -8.28 3.01
N THR A 82 4.40 -7.62 4.12
CA THR A 82 5.33 -6.79 4.90
C THR A 82 6.39 -7.66 5.58
N ALA A 83 5.99 -8.82 6.11
CA ALA A 83 6.90 -9.75 6.75
C ALA A 83 7.90 -10.36 5.76
N GLU A 84 7.49 -10.68 4.55
CA GLU A 84 8.39 -11.15 3.48
C GLU A 84 9.43 -10.09 3.11
N ALA A 85 9.00 -8.84 2.96
CA ALA A 85 9.93 -7.73 2.73
C ALA A 85 10.96 -7.58 3.86
N ALA A 86 10.54 -7.75 5.12
CA ALA A 86 11.44 -7.69 6.28
C ALA A 86 12.46 -8.84 6.29
N ARG A 87 12.02 -10.08 5.99
CA ARG A 87 12.93 -11.24 5.86
C ARG A 87 13.92 -11.05 4.72
N ALA A 88 13.44 -10.59 3.56
CA ALA A 88 14.29 -10.30 2.41
C ALA A 88 15.33 -9.21 2.70
N ALA A 89 15.01 -8.26 3.58
CA ALA A 89 15.91 -7.21 4.05
C ALA A 89 16.94 -7.70 5.10
N GLY A 90 16.81 -8.93 5.61
CA GLY A 90 17.77 -9.57 6.52
C GLY A 90 17.38 -9.58 8.00
N PHE A 91 16.15 -9.19 8.37
CA PHE A 91 15.69 -9.33 9.76
C PHE A 91 15.62 -10.80 10.17
N ALA A 92 16.32 -11.15 11.25
CA ALA A 92 16.44 -12.53 11.72
C ALA A 92 15.14 -13.04 12.37
N GLU A 93 14.43 -12.19 13.08
CA GLU A 93 13.17 -12.50 13.75
C GLU A 93 12.04 -11.60 13.25
N VAL A 94 11.06 -12.18 12.52
CA VAL A 94 9.90 -11.45 12.00
C VAL A 94 8.61 -12.06 12.53
N ILE A 95 7.87 -11.28 13.31
CA ILE A 95 6.61 -11.64 13.96
C ILE A 95 5.48 -11.01 13.16
N ILE A 96 4.59 -11.85 12.63
CA ILE A 96 3.47 -11.40 11.81
C ILE A 96 2.23 -11.15 12.67
N ALA A 97 1.60 -10.01 12.50
CA ALA A 97 0.24 -9.75 12.91
C ALA A 97 -0.67 -9.88 11.67
N GLU A 98 -1.58 -10.83 11.70
CA GLU A 98 -2.56 -10.99 10.63
C GLU A 98 -3.69 -9.98 10.82
N GLY A 99 -4.09 -9.31 9.74
CA GLY A 99 -5.13 -8.29 9.77
C GLY A 99 -4.57 -6.87 9.61
N ASP A 100 -4.75 -6.05 10.61
CA ASP A 100 -4.47 -4.60 10.55
C ASP A 100 -3.52 -4.12 11.66
N ALA A 101 -3.40 -2.80 11.79
CA ALA A 101 -2.59 -2.17 12.83
C ALA A 101 -3.10 -2.44 14.27
N ALA A 102 -4.40 -2.75 14.45
CA ALA A 102 -4.92 -3.15 15.76
C ALA A 102 -4.41 -4.54 16.15
N ALA A 103 -4.44 -5.49 15.23
CA ALA A 103 -3.87 -6.81 15.43
C ALA A 103 -2.35 -6.74 15.72
N LEU A 104 -1.64 -5.80 15.06
CA LEU A 104 -0.21 -5.55 15.33
C LEU A 104 0.01 -5.03 16.77
N ARG A 105 -0.77 -4.04 17.21
CA ARG A 105 -0.73 -3.54 18.60
C ARG A 105 -0.92 -4.68 19.61
N ASP A 106 -1.93 -5.51 19.40
CA ASP A 106 -2.25 -6.61 20.31
C ASP A 106 -1.13 -7.69 20.31
N LYS A 107 -0.48 -7.90 19.16
CA LYS A 107 0.66 -8.80 19.04
C LYS A 107 1.88 -8.28 19.79
N VAL A 108 2.19 -6.98 19.67
CA VAL A 108 3.27 -6.31 20.43
C VAL A 108 2.97 -6.38 21.92
N LYS A 109 1.73 -6.08 22.34
CA LYS A 109 1.27 -6.18 23.75
C LYS A 109 1.46 -7.60 24.30
N GLY A 110 1.09 -8.63 23.55
CA GLY A 110 1.27 -10.03 23.94
C GLY A 110 2.76 -10.42 24.10
N ALA A 111 3.65 -9.77 23.36
CA ALA A 111 5.09 -9.99 23.44
C ALA A 111 5.80 -9.11 24.48
N ARG A 112 5.06 -8.35 25.32
CA ARG A 112 5.60 -7.34 26.24
C ARG A 112 6.79 -7.82 27.07
N LYS A 113 6.71 -9.00 27.69
CA LYS A 113 7.80 -9.57 28.51
C LYS A 113 9.09 -9.79 27.70
N LYS A 114 8.97 -10.07 26.41
CA LYS A 114 10.10 -10.28 25.50
C LYS A 114 10.67 -8.93 25.06
N VAL A 115 9.79 -8.00 24.67
CA VAL A 115 10.15 -6.71 24.11
C VAL A 115 10.77 -5.78 25.17
N LEU A 116 10.24 -5.78 26.40
CA LEU A 116 10.73 -4.90 27.48
C LEU A 116 11.89 -5.46 28.30
N LYS A 117 12.46 -6.62 27.93
CA LYS A 117 13.61 -7.18 28.66
C LYS A 117 14.79 -6.22 28.76
N ASN A 118 14.95 -5.33 27.79
CA ASN A 118 16.09 -4.41 27.69
C ASN A 118 15.70 -2.94 27.97
N ASN A 119 14.49 -2.65 28.46
CA ASN A 119 13.99 -1.29 28.67
C ASN A 119 14.12 -0.35 27.46
N GLY A 120 14.27 -0.89 26.25
CA GLY A 120 14.43 -0.13 25.03
C GLY A 120 13.09 0.31 24.44
N ALA A 121 13.14 1.35 23.60
CA ALA A 121 11.97 1.87 22.89
C ALA A 121 11.57 0.95 21.70
N LEU A 122 10.32 1.04 21.28
CA LEU A 122 9.86 0.50 20.01
C LEU A 122 10.20 1.48 18.89
N LEU A 123 10.93 1.04 17.87
CA LEU A 123 11.17 1.84 16.67
C LEU A 123 10.05 1.58 15.66
N TYR A 124 9.13 2.55 15.53
CA TYR A 124 8.07 2.48 14.51
C TYR A 124 8.52 3.15 13.22
N LEU A 125 8.84 2.34 12.20
CA LEU A 125 9.18 2.81 10.86
C LEU A 125 7.89 3.02 10.07
N ALA A 126 7.57 4.27 9.79
CA ALA A 126 6.27 4.70 9.29
C ALA A 126 6.35 5.42 7.94
N GLY A 127 5.24 5.47 7.23
CA GLY A 127 5.04 6.41 6.13
C GLY A 127 4.60 7.78 6.64
N ALA A 128 4.81 8.82 5.84
CA ALA A 128 4.38 10.18 6.18
C ALA A 128 2.86 10.30 6.37
N ASP A 129 2.09 9.42 5.73
CA ASP A 129 0.62 9.41 5.82
C ASP A 129 0.17 8.22 6.64
N LEU A 130 -0.18 8.48 7.88
CA LEU A 130 -0.69 7.48 8.80
C LEU A 130 -2.22 7.40 8.71
N SER A 131 -2.75 6.20 8.54
CA SER A 131 -4.19 5.94 8.61
C SER A 131 -4.70 5.75 10.04
N ARG A 132 -3.78 5.56 11.01
CA ARG A 132 -4.06 5.29 12.42
C ARG A 132 -2.87 5.72 13.29
N ASP A 133 -3.15 6.21 14.47
CA ASP A 133 -2.13 6.56 15.48
C ASP A 133 -1.67 5.33 16.28
N LEU A 134 -0.96 4.42 15.61
CA LEU A 134 -0.42 3.23 16.26
C LEU A 134 0.59 3.56 17.37
N ALA A 135 1.36 4.64 17.21
CA ALA A 135 2.35 5.06 18.21
C ALA A 135 1.66 5.50 19.51
N GLY A 136 0.62 6.33 19.41
CA GLY A 136 -0.17 6.74 20.57
C GLY A 136 -0.87 5.56 21.25
N GLU A 137 -1.41 4.62 20.48
CA GLU A 137 -2.03 3.41 21.01
C GLU A 137 -1.04 2.50 21.76
N LEU A 138 0.17 2.30 21.23
CA LEU A 138 1.23 1.56 21.91
C LEU A 138 1.74 2.32 23.16
N GLY A 139 1.83 3.65 23.07
CA GLY A 139 2.14 4.52 24.20
C GLY A 139 1.13 4.39 25.34
N ALA A 140 -0.17 4.35 25.04
CA ALA A 140 -1.23 4.12 26.01
C ALA A 140 -1.13 2.75 26.71
N GLU A 141 -0.54 1.76 26.03
CA GLU A 141 -0.22 0.45 26.59
C GLU A 141 1.11 0.45 27.38
N GLY A 142 1.77 1.60 27.55
CA GLY A 142 2.98 1.79 28.35
C GLY A 142 4.26 1.34 27.65
N PHE A 143 4.32 1.41 26.32
CA PHE A 143 5.56 1.30 25.57
C PHE A 143 6.11 2.69 25.28
N ASP A 144 7.42 2.82 25.31
CA ASP A 144 8.10 3.97 24.70
C ASP A 144 8.20 3.73 23.19
N VAL A 145 7.75 4.70 22.37
CA VAL A 145 7.67 4.54 20.91
C VAL A 145 8.34 5.71 20.21
N VAL A 146 9.41 5.40 19.49
CA VAL A 146 10.07 6.35 18.59
C VAL A 146 9.56 6.14 17.17
N THR A 147 8.82 7.11 16.64
CA THR A 147 8.32 7.06 15.26
C THR A 147 9.30 7.74 14.33
N GLN A 148 9.74 7.00 13.31
CA GLN A 148 10.58 7.51 12.22
C GLN A 148 9.82 7.44 10.89
N ILE A 149 9.62 8.59 10.26
CA ILE A 149 9.08 8.64 8.91
C ILE A 149 10.17 8.24 7.92
N THR A 150 9.99 7.11 7.24
CA THR A 150 10.99 6.54 6.34
C THR A 150 10.63 6.67 4.87
N TYR A 151 9.38 6.96 4.54
CA TYR A 151 8.95 7.17 3.16
C TYR A 151 7.70 8.04 3.08
N ARG A 152 7.47 8.57 1.90
CA ARG A 152 6.19 9.17 1.51
C ARG A 152 5.74 8.65 0.15
N MET A 153 4.44 8.67 -0.08
CA MET A 153 3.85 8.36 -1.38
C MET A 153 3.40 9.68 -2.01
N ALA A 154 4.20 10.26 -2.90
CA ALA A 154 3.89 11.52 -3.55
C ALA A 154 2.92 11.30 -4.73
N PRO A 155 1.81 12.06 -4.85
CA PRO A 155 0.93 11.96 -6.01
C PRO A 155 1.65 12.42 -7.28
N LEU A 156 1.44 11.68 -8.37
CA LEU A 156 1.87 12.08 -9.71
C LEU A 156 0.75 12.92 -10.34
N LYS A 157 1.12 14.06 -10.90
CA LYS A 157 0.17 15.00 -11.51
C LYS A 157 -0.35 14.58 -12.87
N HIS A 158 0.42 13.76 -13.58
CA HIS A 158 0.12 13.39 -14.96
C HIS A 158 -0.02 11.89 -15.11
N LEU A 159 -0.98 11.47 -15.95
CA LEU A 159 -1.07 10.12 -16.44
C LEU A 159 -0.07 9.91 -17.58
N PRO A 160 0.45 8.69 -17.78
CA PRO A 160 1.23 8.36 -18.98
C PRO A 160 0.45 8.67 -20.27
N ARG A 161 1.13 9.19 -21.29
CA ARG A 161 0.49 9.54 -22.58
C ARG A 161 -0.28 8.37 -23.17
N GLU A 162 0.28 7.17 -23.10
CA GLU A 162 -0.36 5.94 -23.58
C GLU A 162 -1.71 5.69 -22.89
N VAL A 163 -1.86 6.05 -21.63
CA VAL A 163 -3.12 5.95 -20.89
C VAL A 163 -4.13 6.98 -21.39
N CYS A 164 -3.70 8.23 -21.60
CA CYS A 164 -4.56 9.27 -22.15
C CYS A 164 -5.04 8.89 -23.56
N ASP A 165 -4.14 8.42 -24.42
CA ASP A 165 -4.48 7.92 -25.76
C ASP A 165 -5.44 6.71 -25.69
N GLY A 166 -5.24 5.81 -24.71
CA GLY A 166 -6.11 4.68 -24.43
C GLY A 166 -7.54 5.10 -24.03
N PHE A 167 -7.71 6.14 -23.22
CA PHE A 167 -9.03 6.70 -22.90
C PHE A 167 -9.67 7.36 -24.12
N ALA A 168 -8.92 8.14 -24.88
CA ALA A 168 -9.41 8.81 -26.09
C ALA A 168 -9.89 7.80 -27.16
N ALA A 169 -9.21 6.68 -27.29
CA ALA A 169 -9.54 5.61 -28.22
C ALA A 169 -10.59 4.60 -27.70
N ASN A 170 -11.17 4.81 -26.50
CA ASN A 170 -12.00 3.81 -25.80
C ASN A 170 -11.32 2.45 -25.65
N GLY A 171 -9.99 2.42 -25.55
CA GLY A 171 -9.15 1.23 -25.48
C GLY A 171 -9.01 0.65 -24.07
N ILE A 172 -9.53 1.34 -23.02
CA ILE A 172 -9.48 0.88 -21.63
C ILE A 172 -10.84 0.33 -21.21
N GLN A 173 -10.85 -0.89 -20.64
CA GLN A 173 -12.08 -1.58 -20.25
C GLN A 173 -12.49 -1.35 -18.81
N ALA A 174 -11.51 -1.27 -17.90
CA ALA A 174 -11.73 -1.10 -16.47
C ALA A 174 -10.48 -0.53 -15.80
N VAL A 175 -10.66 0.04 -14.61
CA VAL A 175 -9.58 0.56 -13.75
C VAL A 175 -9.57 -0.19 -12.42
N LEU A 176 -8.38 -0.60 -11.94
CA LEU A 176 -8.19 -1.20 -10.62
C LEU A 176 -7.68 -0.17 -9.62
N HIS A 177 -8.34 -0.09 -8.46
CA HIS A 177 -8.02 0.83 -7.37
C HIS A 177 -7.74 0.10 -6.06
N TYR A 178 -6.59 0.40 -5.44
CA TYR A 178 -6.07 -0.30 -4.27
C TYR A 178 -6.17 0.49 -2.97
N SER A 179 -6.30 1.82 -3.04
CA SER A 179 -6.41 2.67 -1.85
C SER A 179 -7.19 3.96 -2.16
N ARG A 180 -7.77 4.56 -1.12
CA ARG A 180 -8.43 5.87 -1.24
C ARG A 180 -7.50 6.93 -1.83
N ARG A 181 -6.22 6.89 -1.43
CA ARG A 181 -5.23 7.87 -1.85
C ARG A 181 -4.88 7.70 -3.32
N SER A 182 -4.66 6.48 -3.81
CA SER A 182 -4.42 6.24 -5.24
C SER A 182 -5.66 6.55 -6.08
N ALA A 183 -6.87 6.28 -5.57
CA ALA A 183 -8.10 6.65 -6.27
C ALA A 183 -8.23 8.17 -6.42
N ARG A 184 -7.98 8.95 -5.38
CA ARG A 184 -7.99 10.43 -5.46
C ARG A 184 -6.92 10.95 -6.42
N ALA A 185 -5.67 10.48 -6.28
CA ALA A 185 -4.59 10.88 -7.18
C ALA A 185 -4.88 10.54 -8.65
N PHE A 186 -5.56 9.41 -8.91
CA PHE A 186 -6.01 9.05 -10.25
C PHE A 186 -7.05 10.05 -10.78
N LEU A 187 -8.05 10.40 -9.98
CA LEU A 187 -9.09 11.35 -10.39
C LEU A 187 -8.51 12.74 -10.66
N ASP A 188 -7.61 13.20 -9.81
CA ASP A 188 -6.94 14.49 -9.99
C ASP A 188 -6.12 14.48 -11.28
N ALA A 189 -5.30 13.45 -11.51
CA ALA A 189 -4.52 13.32 -12.74
C ALA A 189 -5.40 13.16 -13.99
N ALA A 190 -6.50 12.40 -13.92
CA ALA A 190 -7.45 12.25 -15.03
C ALA A 190 -8.16 13.57 -15.39
N ARG A 191 -8.45 14.40 -14.38
CA ARG A 191 -9.01 15.75 -14.56
C ARG A 191 -7.99 16.68 -15.22
N ASP A 192 -6.76 16.69 -14.72
CA ASP A 192 -5.69 17.53 -15.25
C ASP A 192 -5.37 17.19 -16.72
N GLU A 193 -5.49 15.91 -17.10
CA GLU A 193 -5.31 15.43 -18.48
C GLU A 193 -6.59 15.52 -19.35
N GLY A 194 -7.72 15.97 -18.80
CA GLY A 194 -9.00 16.11 -19.54
C GLY A 194 -9.67 14.78 -19.91
N VAL A 195 -9.29 13.67 -19.29
CA VAL A 195 -9.85 12.32 -19.55
C VAL A 195 -10.81 11.84 -18.46
N GLU A 196 -11.15 12.67 -17.46
CA GLU A 196 -11.98 12.32 -16.30
C GLU A 196 -13.32 11.70 -16.71
N ILE A 197 -14.02 12.29 -17.69
CA ILE A 197 -15.33 11.80 -18.15
C ILE A 197 -15.22 10.39 -18.71
N SER A 198 -14.25 10.15 -19.59
CA SER A 198 -14.00 8.82 -20.16
C SER A 198 -13.58 7.80 -19.10
N ALA A 199 -12.76 8.24 -18.13
CA ALA A 199 -12.32 7.40 -17.03
C ALA A 199 -13.48 6.99 -16.12
N LEU A 200 -14.40 7.91 -15.77
CA LEU A 200 -15.55 7.63 -14.90
C LEU A 200 -16.67 6.82 -15.58
N ALA A 201 -16.70 6.79 -16.92
CA ALA A 201 -17.69 6.05 -17.69
C ALA A 201 -17.48 4.52 -17.73
N ILE A 202 -16.30 4.05 -17.37
CA ILE A 202 -15.93 2.62 -17.39
C ILE A 202 -15.91 2.01 -15.98
N PRO A 203 -15.95 0.67 -15.84
CA PRO A 203 -15.91 -0.02 -14.56
C PRO A 203 -14.70 0.36 -13.70
N GLN A 204 -14.97 0.74 -12.44
CA GLN A 204 -14.02 1.02 -11.39
C GLN A 204 -14.03 -0.14 -10.40
N CYS A 205 -13.01 -0.98 -10.41
CA CYS A 205 -12.89 -2.12 -9.51
C CYS A 205 -12.04 -1.73 -8.29
N CYS A 206 -12.64 -1.76 -7.12
CA CYS A 206 -12.07 -1.24 -5.88
C CYS A 206 -11.76 -2.36 -4.89
N LEU A 207 -10.60 -2.29 -4.24
CA LEU A 207 -10.15 -3.27 -3.25
C LEU A 207 -11.05 -3.30 -1.99
N SER A 208 -11.72 -2.19 -1.68
CA SER A 208 -12.60 -2.08 -0.51
C SER A 208 -13.67 -1.01 -0.69
N GLU A 209 -14.69 -1.03 0.17
CA GLU A 209 -15.77 -0.05 0.18
C GLU A 209 -15.26 1.39 0.39
N THR A 210 -14.24 1.56 1.24
CA THR A 210 -13.63 2.89 1.48
C THR A 210 -12.94 3.46 0.24
N VAL A 211 -12.47 2.61 -0.67
CA VAL A 211 -11.92 3.03 -1.97
C VAL A 211 -13.06 3.38 -2.93
N ALA A 212 -14.10 2.54 -2.96
CA ALA A 212 -15.26 2.72 -3.83
C ALA A 212 -16.02 4.03 -3.57
N THR A 213 -16.12 4.45 -2.30
CA THR A 213 -16.74 5.71 -1.91
C THR A 213 -16.13 6.90 -2.66
N VAL A 214 -14.79 6.93 -2.81
CA VAL A 214 -14.10 8.02 -3.55
C VAL A 214 -14.56 8.09 -5.01
N LEU A 215 -14.71 6.95 -5.67
CA LEU A 215 -15.12 6.90 -7.08
C LEU A 215 -16.61 7.23 -7.25
N ARG A 216 -17.49 6.79 -6.33
CA ARG A 216 -18.91 7.12 -6.35
C ARG A 216 -19.14 8.62 -6.13
N GLU A 217 -18.43 9.21 -5.16
CA GLU A 217 -18.49 10.66 -4.89
C GLU A 217 -18.04 11.48 -6.10
N ALA A 218 -17.10 10.95 -6.90
CA ALA A 218 -16.66 11.56 -8.15
C ALA A 218 -17.63 11.33 -9.32
N GLY A 219 -18.71 10.55 -9.15
CA GLY A 219 -19.70 10.30 -10.19
C GLY A 219 -19.38 9.13 -11.12
N ALA A 220 -18.56 8.17 -10.71
CA ALA A 220 -18.28 6.97 -11.51
C ALA A 220 -19.56 6.18 -11.80
N ALA A 221 -19.80 5.85 -13.07
CA ALA A 221 -21.02 5.20 -13.54
C ALA A 221 -21.15 3.75 -13.04
N GLN A 222 -20.02 3.04 -12.89
CA GLN A 222 -19.97 1.64 -12.50
C GLN A 222 -18.85 1.44 -11.49
N VAL A 223 -19.19 1.08 -10.25
CA VAL A 223 -18.22 0.82 -9.18
C VAL A 223 -18.49 -0.56 -8.58
N ALA A 224 -17.49 -1.43 -8.65
CA ALA A 224 -17.51 -2.78 -8.11
C ALA A 224 -16.48 -2.92 -6.99
N VAL A 225 -16.85 -3.65 -5.92
CA VAL A 225 -16.01 -3.82 -4.73
C VAL A 225 -15.62 -5.28 -4.58
N ALA A 226 -14.36 -5.53 -4.26
CA ALA A 226 -13.86 -6.86 -3.95
C ALA A 226 -14.53 -7.44 -2.70
N ALA A 227 -14.81 -8.74 -2.71
CA ALA A 227 -15.48 -9.42 -1.59
C ALA A 227 -14.60 -9.47 -0.33
N SER A 228 -13.28 -9.46 -0.50
CA SER A 228 -12.26 -9.35 0.54
C SER A 228 -11.16 -8.39 0.06
N PRO A 229 -10.43 -7.71 0.97
CA PRO A 229 -9.43 -6.71 0.59
C PRO A 229 -8.10 -7.35 0.15
N ASP A 230 -8.18 -8.27 -0.81
CA ASP A 230 -7.04 -8.94 -1.41
C ASP A 230 -7.10 -8.90 -2.95
N GLU A 231 -5.95 -9.14 -3.58
CA GLU A 231 -5.80 -9.04 -5.03
C GLU A 231 -6.58 -10.10 -5.80
N ILE A 232 -6.72 -11.30 -5.24
CA ILE A 232 -7.46 -12.40 -5.89
C ILE A 232 -8.94 -12.03 -5.99
N ALA A 233 -9.52 -11.53 -4.91
CA ALA A 233 -10.91 -11.06 -4.88
C ALA A 233 -11.13 -9.84 -5.79
N LEU A 234 -10.15 -8.92 -5.89
CA LEU A 234 -10.22 -7.77 -6.78
C LEU A 234 -10.20 -8.19 -8.25
N ILE A 235 -9.32 -9.10 -8.64
CA ILE A 235 -9.27 -9.64 -10.01
C ILE A 235 -10.56 -10.41 -10.33
N GLY A 236 -11.08 -11.20 -9.40
CA GLY A 236 -12.37 -11.86 -9.58
C GLY A 236 -13.54 -10.88 -9.76
N THR A 237 -13.47 -9.71 -9.11
CA THR A 237 -14.44 -8.62 -9.28
C THR A 237 -14.34 -7.98 -10.66
N LEU A 238 -13.10 -7.72 -11.14
CA LEU A 238 -12.85 -7.26 -12.49
C LEU A 238 -13.48 -8.21 -13.53
N GLU A 239 -13.20 -9.50 -13.43
CA GLU A 239 -13.70 -10.50 -14.38
C GLU A 239 -15.24 -10.57 -14.43
N ARG A 240 -15.91 -10.35 -13.28
CA ARG A 240 -17.38 -10.25 -13.23
C ARG A 240 -17.88 -8.97 -13.91
N ALA A 241 -17.25 -7.82 -13.63
CA ALA A 241 -17.63 -6.53 -14.22
C ALA A 241 -17.49 -6.54 -15.74
N LEU A 242 -16.45 -7.19 -16.29
CA LEU A 242 -16.24 -7.32 -17.72
C LEU A 242 -17.31 -8.21 -18.40
N ARG A 243 -17.73 -9.30 -17.74
CA ARG A 243 -18.81 -10.18 -18.26
C ARG A 243 -20.15 -9.48 -18.35
N THR A 244 -20.51 -8.68 -17.35
CA THR A 244 -21.79 -7.94 -17.33
C THR A 244 -21.86 -6.89 -18.46
N ARG A 245 -20.74 -6.43 -18.99
CA ARG A 245 -20.70 -5.45 -20.10
C ARG A 245 -20.84 -6.10 -21.48
N LEU A 246 -20.62 -7.40 -21.58
CA LEU A 246 -20.71 -8.17 -22.84
C LEU A 246 -22.10 -8.81 -23.05
N ALA A 247 -22.94 -8.82 -22.00
CA ALA A 247 -24.31 -9.33 -22.01
C ALA A 247 -25.30 -8.19 -22.25
#